data_f626a733e86dda94f6220ca61baca07c
#
_entry.id   f626a733e86dda94f6220ca61baca07c
#
_cell.length_a   1.000
_cell.length_b   1.000
_cell.length_c   1.000
_cell.angle_alpha   90.00
_cell.angle_beta   90.00
_cell.angle_gamma   90.00
#
_symmetry.space_group_name_H-M   'P 1'
#
loop_
_entity.id
_entity.type
_entity.pdbx_description
1 polymer ?
#
loop_
_entity_poly.entity_id
_entity_poly.type
_entity_poly.pdbx_seq_one_letter_code
_entity_poly.pdbx_strand_id
1 'polypeptide(L)'
;MQKAKRYFNTSGPNILQEHYTIMREDLVAQGLDMVRRNRYFTIWAPRQTGKSTYFQLLAKKLIAEGIKVSMINLENFRDAPQSSFFAYLLRKLREDWQVDLQVSDLGALSNEIEQLKEGRCVLIVDEVENLNPDFFGQFLHTIRNLYHSRLHHCLKSVILVGVSNIVGIVEDHASPFNIADNLEIPYFTQQETLELIGQHEKETGQLFEESVKAKISEITANQPGLVNGFAYQLIKNCEAKPEISYDDYLKVEDWYLRIVIDKNVSN
;
A
#
# COMPACT_ATOMS: atom_id res chain seq x y z
N MET A 1 8.93 -28.51 -13.65
CA MET A 1 7.78 -28.05 -12.83
C MET A 1 7.02 -27.02 -13.64
N GLN A 2 5.75 -27.25 -13.97
CA GLN A 2 4.90 -26.24 -14.59
C GLN A 2 4.77 -25.07 -13.60
N LYS A 3 5.12 -23.84 -14.04
CA LYS A 3 4.91 -22.64 -13.24
C LYS A 3 3.41 -22.52 -12.96
N ALA A 4 3.01 -22.37 -11.71
CA ALA A 4 1.61 -22.09 -11.38
C ALA A 4 1.17 -20.85 -12.18
N LYS A 5 0.01 -20.91 -12.81
CA LYS A 5 -0.55 -19.76 -13.55
C LYS A 5 -0.87 -18.65 -12.56
N ARG A 6 -0.50 -17.42 -12.89
CA ARG A 6 -0.93 -16.25 -12.10
C ARG A 6 -2.43 -16.01 -12.23
N TYR A 7 -2.99 -15.27 -11.31
CA TYR A 7 -4.42 -14.93 -11.29
C TYR A 7 -4.65 -13.48 -10.85
N PHE A 8 -5.88 -12.98 -11.04
CA PHE A 8 -6.30 -11.68 -10.55
C PHE A 8 -6.54 -11.73 -9.04
N ASN A 9 -5.87 -10.89 -8.29
CA ASN A 9 -5.98 -10.85 -6.83
C ASN A 9 -7.25 -10.11 -6.37
N THR A 10 -8.00 -10.70 -5.47
CA THR A 10 -9.22 -10.12 -4.91
C THR A 10 -9.10 -9.73 -3.44
N SER A 11 -7.95 -9.99 -2.80
CA SER A 11 -7.74 -9.69 -1.38
C SER A 11 -6.26 -9.48 -1.03
N GLY A 12 -5.98 -8.50 -0.18
CA GLY A 12 -4.63 -8.19 0.26
C GLY A 12 -3.71 -7.64 -0.83
N PRO A 13 -2.44 -7.43 -0.54
CA PRO A 13 -1.45 -6.95 -1.50
C PRO A 13 -1.07 -8.03 -2.53
N ASN A 14 -0.62 -7.58 -3.72
CA ASN A 14 -0.21 -8.50 -4.76
C ASN A 14 1.12 -9.20 -4.45
N ILE A 15 1.16 -10.51 -4.67
CA ILE A 15 2.37 -11.32 -4.72
C ILE A 15 2.76 -11.48 -6.19
N LEU A 16 3.90 -10.93 -6.59
CA LEU A 16 4.30 -10.83 -8.01
C LEU A 16 4.39 -12.19 -8.73
N GLN A 17 4.71 -13.25 -8.00
CA GLN A 17 4.82 -14.61 -8.54
C GLN A 17 3.45 -15.27 -8.77
N GLU A 18 2.41 -14.80 -8.08
CA GLU A 18 1.08 -15.40 -8.06
C GLU A 18 0.01 -14.54 -8.72
N HIS A 19 0.21 -13.20 -8.74
CA HIS A 19 -0.81 -12.25 -9.16
C HIS A 19 -0.39 -11.45 -10.37
N TYR A 20 -1.33 -11.18 -11.29
CA TYR A 20 -1.15 -10.16 -12.32
C TYR A 20 -0.98 -8.81 -11.64
N THR A 21 0.04 -8.06 -12.03
CA THR A 21 0.41 -6.82 -11.31
C THR A 21 0.92 -5.76 -12.28
N ILE A 22 0.42 -4.55 -12.14
CA ILE A 22 0.97 -3.37 -12.81
C ILE A 22 2.07 -2.79 -11.94
N MET A 23 3.26 -2.67 -12.49
CA MET A 23 4.46 -2.28 -11.73
C MET A 23 4.53 -0.79 -11.40
N ARG A 24 3.85 0.07 -12.18
CA ARG A 24 3.77 1.52 -11.97
C ARG A 24 5.13 2.16 -11.71
N GLU A 25 6.10 1.87 -12.56
CA GLU A 25 7.50 2.24 -12.38
C GLU A 25 7.70 3.76 -12.12
N ASP A 26 6.96 4.62 -12.82
CA ASP A 26 7.04 6.08 -12.64
C ASP A 26 6.56 6.52 -11.24
N LEU A 27 5.50 5.90 -10.73
CA LEU A 27 4.98 6.17 -9.40
C LEU A 27 5.95 5.67 -8.32
N VAL A 28 6.54 4.49 -8.52
CA VAL A 28 7.58 3.96 -7.63
C VAL A 28 8.82 4.85 -7.66
N ALA A 29 9.21 5.36 -8.83
CA ALA A 29 10.34 6.29 -8.97
C ALA A 29 10.10 7.60 -8.19
N GLN A 30 8.88 8.12 -8.14
CA GLN A 30 8.54 9.29 -7.32
C GLN A 30 8.78 9.02 -5.82
N GLY A 31 8.30 7.88 -5.30
CA GLY A 31 8.55 7.50 -3.90
C GLY A 31 10.05 7.30 -3.60
N LEU A 32 10.80 6.70 -4.53
CA LEU A 32 12.26 6.57 -4.40
C LEU A 32 12.95 7.94 -4.32
N ASP A 33 12.56 8.90 -5.17
CA ASP A 33 13.13 10.26 -5.16
C ASP A 33 12.84 10.96 -3.83
N MET A 34 11.62 10.84 -3.28
CA MET A 34 11.28 11.39 -1.97
C MET A 34 12.17 10.79 -0.87
N VAL A 35 12.36 9.48 -0.84
CA VAL A 35 13.25 8.82 0.13
C VAL A 35 14.69 9.29 -0.03
N ARG A 36 15.22 9.39 -1.25
CA ARG A 36 16.57 9.85 -1.55
C ARG A 36 16.83 11.29 -1.09
N ARG A 37 15.78 12.13 -1.09
CA ARG A 37 15.81 13.50 -0.58
C ARG A 37 15.55 13.58 0.93
N ASN A 38 15.49 12.46 1.64
CA ASN A 38 15.17 12.38 3.06
C ASN A 38 13.84 13.05 3.42
N ARG A 39 12.82 12.91 2.54
CA ARG A 39 11.47 13.44 2.80
C ARG A 39 10.67 12.42 3.59
N TYR A 40 9.92 12.89 4.57
CA TYR A 40 8.85 12.12 5.18
C TYR A 40 7.58 12.44 4.41
N PHE A 41 6.77 11.45 4.10
CA PHE A 41 5.59 11.65 3.27
C PHE A 41 4.43 10.72 3.65
N THR A 42 3.26 11.11 3.18
CA THR A 42 2.01 10.39 3.40
C THR A 42 1.51 9.80 2.09
N ILE A 43 0.83 8.67 2.18
CA ILE A 43 0.12 8.03 1.07
C ILE A 43 -1.34 7.89 1.49
N TRP A 44 -2.19 8.75 0.95
CA TRP A 44 -3.62 8.70 1.18
C TRP A 44 -4.34 8.28 -0.08
N ALA A 45 -5.14 7.25 0.03
CA ALA A 45 -6.01 6.84 -1.06
C ALA A 45 -7.13 5.93 -0.52
N PRO A 46 -8.30 5.88 -1.14
CA PRO A 46 -9.38 4.98 -0.75
C PRO A 46 -8.93 3.52 -0.63
N ARG A 47 -9.76 2.68 -0.03
CA ARG A 47 -9.53 1.23 0.00
C ARG A 47 -9.45 0.66 -1.41
N GLN A 48 -8.70 -0.42 -1.58
CA GLN A 48 -8.57 -1.16 -2.85
C GLN A 48 -7.95 -0.36 -4.03
N THR A 49 -7.24 0.74 -3.75
CA THR A 49 -6.50 1.50 -4.77
C THR A 49 -5.12 0.93 -5.10
N GLY A 50 -4.71 -0.12 -4.39
CA GLY A 50 -3.38 -0.72 -4.58
C GLY A 50 -2.28 -0.13 -3.70
N LYS A 51 -2.60 0.64 -2.64
CA LYS A 51 -1.60 1.21 -1.70
C LYS A 51 -0.59 0.18 -1.21
N SER A 52 -1.09 -0.94 -0.67
CA SER A 52 -0.22 -1.97 -0.08
C SER A 52 0.68 -2.64 -1.12
N THR A 53 0.19 -2.85 -2.34
CA THR A 53 1.03 -3.30 -3.47
C THR A 53 2.09 -2.27 -3.81
N TYR A 54 1.73 -0.99 -3.88
CA TYR A 54 2.65 0.09 -4.20
C TYR A 54 3.81 0.18 -3.20
N PHE A 55 3.51 0.29 -1.90
CA PHE A 55 4.60 0.44 -0.93
C PHE A 55 5.46 -0.82 -0.80
N GLN A 56 4.94 -2.02 -1.09
CA GLN A 56 5.76 -3.23 -1.19
C GLN A 56 6.72 -3.19 -2.40
N LEU A 57 6.25 -2.70 -3.55
CA LEU A 57 7.11 -2.47 -4.72
C LEU A 57 8.22 -1.44 -4.41
N LEU A 58 7.83 -0.34 -3.74
CA LEU A 58 8.78 0.68 -3.28
C LEU A 58 9.80 0.09 -2.30
N ALA A 59 9.34 -0.64 -1.28
CA ALA A 59 10.21 -1.29 -0.30
C ALA A 59 11.21 -2.24 -0.96
N LYS A 60 10.75 -3.05 -1.93
CA LYS A 60 11.62 -3.97 -2.69
C LYS A 60 12.73 -3.22 -3.45
N LYS A 61 12.41 -2.07 -4.06
CA LYS A 61 13.41 -1.24 -4.76
C LYS A 61 14.39 -0.62 -3.76
N LEU A 62 13.90 -0.10 -2.63
CA LEU A 62 14.75 0.46 -1.57
C LEU A 62 15.72 -0.58 -0.99
N ILE A 63 15.25 -1.79 -0.72
CA ILE A 63 16.08 -2.90 -0.24
C ILE A 63 17.16 -3.26 -1.27
N ALA A 64 16.82 -3.27 -2.56
CA ALA A 64 17.78 -3.51 -3.62
C ALA A 64 18.88 -2.41 -3.71
N GLU A 65 18.59 -1.18 -3.23
CA GLU A 65 19.57 -0.10 -3.07
C GLU A 65 20.37 -0.16 -1.75
N GLY A 66 20.20 -1.23 -0.95
CA GLY A 66 20.88 -1.40 0.33
C GLY A 66 20.26 -0.59 1.48
N ILE A 67 19.04 -0.09 1.33
CA ILE A 67 18.32 0.61 2.38
C ILE A 67 17.56 -0.43 3.24
N LYS A 68 17.68 -0.32 4.56
CA LYS A 68 16.96 -1.17 5.50
C LYS A 68 15.53 -0.64 5.68
N VAL A 69 14.53 -1.45 5.34
CA VAL A 69 13.12 -1.03 5.37
C VAL A 69 12.37 -1.82 6.43
N SER A 70 11.81 -1.12 7.41
CA SER A 70 10.84 -1.70 8.34
C SER A 70 9.42 -1.36 7.89
N MET A 71 8.56 -2.37 7.82
CA MET A 71 7.14 -2.21 7.50
C MET A 71 6.31 -2.69 8.68
N ILE A 72 5.47 -1.81 9.22
CA ILE A 72 4.52 -2.12 10.29
C ILE A 72 3.10 -1.89 9.79
N ASN A 73 2.18 -2.75 10.22
CA ASN A 73 0.75 -2.61 9.96
C ASN A 73 0.02 -2.40 11.28
N LEU A 74 -0.84 -1.39 11.35
CA LEU A 74 -1.52 -0.98 12.58
C LEU A 74 -3.00 -1.40 12.62
N GLU A 75 -3.46 -2.25 11.72
CA GLU A 75 -4.86 -2.69 11.61
C GLU A 75 -5.49 -3.10 12.96
N ASN A 76 -4.72 -3.75 13.83
CA ASN A 76 -5.20 -4.29 15.11
C ASN A 76 -4.79 -3.46 16.34
N PHE A 77 -4.40 -2.18 16.17
CA PHE A 77 -3.88 -1.37 17.26
C PHE A 77 -4.82 -0.28 17.78
N ARG A 78 -6.08 -0.25 17.30
CA ARG A 78 -7.07 0.77 17.69
C ARG A 78 -7.38 0.75 19.20
N ASP A 79 -7.53 -0.43 19.76
CA ASP A 79 -7.83 -0.62 21.19
C ASP A 79 -6.64 -1.22 21.97
N ALA A 80 -5.48 -1.33 21.33
CA ALA A 80 -4.30 -1.89 21.95
C ALA A 80 -3.65 -0.89 22.92
N PRO A 81 -3.11 -1.34 24.07
CA PRO A 81 -2.36 -0.47 24.96
C PRO A 81 -1.04 -0.03 24.31
N GLN A 82 -0.55 1.15 24.69
CA GLN A 82 0.69 1.72 24.18
C GLN A 82 1.89 0.76 24.32
N SER A 83 1.95 -0.02 25.40
CA SER A 83 3.02 -0.99 25.63
C SER A 83 3.07 -2.09 24.57
N SER A 84 1.89 -2.58 24.10
CA SER A 84 1.81 -3.59 23.03
C SER A 84 2.25 -3.02 21.69
N PHE A 85 1.80 -1.82 21.36
CA PHE A 85 2.25 -1.12 20.16
C PHE A 85 3.76 -0.88 20.18
N PHE A 86 4.27 -0.36 21.29
CA PHE A 86 5.68 -0.05 21.44
C PHE A 86 6.56 -1.30 21.33
N ALA A 87 6.16 -2.39 21.99
CA ALA A 87 6.87 -3.67 21.89
C ALA A 87 6.91 -4.20 20.45
N TYR A 88 5.78 -4.09 19.72
CA TYR A 88 5.70 -4.47 18.32
C TYR A 88 6.60 -3.61 17.44
N LEU A 89 6.51 -2.27 17.55
CA LEU A 89 7.35 -1.32 16.83
C LEU A 89 8.83 -1.61 17.06
N LEU A 90 9.24 -1.69 18.33
CA LEU A 90 10.63 -1.90 18.71
C LEU A 90 11.19 -3.23 18.19
N ARG A 91 10.41 -4.32 18.28
CA ARG A 91 10.80 -5.61 17.72
C ARG A 91 11.02 -5.50 16.21
N LYS A 92 10.09 -4.88 15.48
CA LYS A 92 10.20 -4.69 14.04
C LYS A 92 11.42 -3.86 13.63
N LEU A 93 11.68 -2.76 14.33
CA LEU A 93 12.85 -1.93 14.05
C LEU A 93 14.16 -2.69 14.30
N ARG A 94 14.27 -3.44 15.40
CA ARG A 94 15.45 -4.27 15.70
C ARG A 94 15.71 -5.32 14.63
N GLU A 95 14.66 -6.06 14.26
CA GLU A 95 14.74 -7.14 13.26
C GLU A 95 15.11 -6.59 11.86
N ASP A 96 14.36 -5.61 11.38
CA ASP A 96 14.44 -5.14 10.00
C ASP A 96 15.68 -4.24 9.77
N TRP A 97 16.02 -3.40 10.74
CA TRP A 97 17.19 -2.51 10.64
C TRP A 97 18.47 -3.14 11.16
N GLN A 98 18.37 -4.28 11.85
CA GLN A 98 19.51 -4.97 12.48
C GLN A 98 20.29 -4.04 13.42
N VAL A 99 19.56 -3.42 14.34
CA VAL A 99 20.08 -2.48 15.35
C VAL A 99 19.68 -2.94 16.75
N ASP A 100 20.50 -2.62 17.73
CA ASP A 100 20.16 -2.84 19.13
C ASP A 100 19.59 -1.55 19.73
N LEU A 101 18.27 -1.50 19.94
CA LEU A 101 17.55 -0.38 20.51
C LEU A 101 17.09 -0.76 21.92
N GLN A 102 17.65 -0.14 22.94
CA GLN A 102 17.35 -0.42 24.36
C GLN A 102 16.56 0.73 24.96
N VAL A 103 15.27 0.81 24.63
CA VAL A 103 14.39 1.95 25.00
C VAL A 103 13.08 1.47 25.62
N SER A 104 12.49 2.30 26.48
CA SER A 104 11.28 2.01 27.24
C SER A 104 10.01 2.67 26.69
N ASP A 105 10.14 3.74 25.92
CA ASP A 105 9.03 4.55 25.44
C ASP A 105 9.36 5.30 24.14
N LEU A 106 8.34 5.94 23.56
CA LEU A 106 8.47 6.67 22.27
C LEU A 106 9.41 7.88 22.36
N GLY A 107 9.51 8.54 23.50
CA GLY A 107 10.42 9.67 23.69
C GLY A 107 11.88 9.21 23.69
N ALA A 108 12.18 8.14 24.44
CA ALA A 108 13.49 7.51 24.44
C ALA A 108 13.87 6.95 23.04
N LEU A 109 12.88 6.42 22.29
CA LEU A 109 13.10 5.92 20.93
C LEU A 109 13.63 7.01 19.98
N SER A 110 13.07 8.23 20.05
CA SER A 110 13.57 9.34 19.25
C SER A 110 15.04 9.62 19.52
N ASN A 111 15.41 9.74 20.80
CA ASN A 111 16.79 10.00 21.20
C ASN A 111 17.76 8.88 20.75
N GLU A 112 17.33 7.63 20.86
CA GLU A 112 18.15 6.47 20.47
C GLU A 112 18.35 6.42 18.94
N ILE A 113 17.31 6.65 18.15
CA ILE A 113 17.42 6.73 16.69
C ILE A 113 18.37 7.86 16.27
N GLU A 114 18.36 9.00 16.98
CA GLU A 114 19.28 10.11 16.72
C GLU A 114 20.76 9.75 16.94
N GLN A 115 21.06 8.74 17.77
CA GLN A 115 22.42 8.24 17.96
C GLN A 115 22.87 7.29 16.83
N LEU A 116 21.94 6.70 16.10
CA LEU A 116 22.25 5.80 14.97
C LEU A 116 22.69 6.62 13.74
N LYS A 117 23.99 6.83 13.60
CA LYS A 117 24.55 7.67 12.52
C LYS A 117 24.79 6.90 11.22
N GLU A 118 25.03 5.61 11.31
CA GLU A 118 25.39 4.76 10.18
C GLU A 118 24.19 4.10 9.51
N GLY A 119 24.33 3.85 8.22
CA GLY A 119 23.31 3.18 7.42
C GLY A 119 22.22 4.12 6.92
N ARG A 120 21.28 3.53 6.21
CA ARG A 120 20.07 4.20 5.70
C ARG A 120 18.86 3.33 6.01
N CYS A 121 17.93 3.88 6.77
CA CYS A 121 16.73 3.18 7.21
C CYS A 121 15.47 3.92 6.73
N VAL A 122 14.42 3.18 6.49
CA VAL A 122 13.08 3.69 6.16
C VAL A 122 12.06 2.96 7.03
N LEU A 123 11.07 3.70 7.53
CA LEU A 123 9.91 3.14 8.24
C LEU A 123 8.66 3.38 7.40
N ILE A 124 7.93 2.32 7.08
CA ILE A 124 6.61 2.37 6.44
C ILE A 124 5.57 1.94 7.48
N VAL A 125 4.56 2.78 7.70
CA VAL A 125 3.49 2.56 8.67
C VAL A 125 2.17 2.48 7.90
N ASP A 126 1.62 1.27 7.78
CA ASP A 126 0.34 1.02 7.10
C ASP A 126 -0.82 1.05 8.10
N GLU A 127 -2.00 1.46 7.62
CA GLU A 127 -3.24 1.60 8.39
C GLU A 127 -3.06 2.52 9.61
N VAL A 128 -2.35 3.64 9.41
CA VAL A 128 -1.93 4.53 10.51
C VAL A 128 -3.11 5.12 11.28
N GLU A 129 -4.28 5.24 10.69
CA GLU A 129 -5.54 5.67 11.32
C GLU A 129 -6.07 4.68 12.37
N ASN A 130 -5.57 3.45 12.39
CA ASN A 130 -5.94 2.44 13.39
C ASN A 130 -5.02 2.45 14.61
N LEU A 131 -4.10 3.40 14.73
CA LEU A 131 -3.37 3.56 15.98
C LEU A 131 -4.31 4.14 17.06
N ASN A 132 -4.21 3.62 18.28
CA ASN A 132 -5.02 4.06 19.41
C ASN A 132 -4.90 5.59 19.62
N PRO A 133 -6.02 6.33 19.67
CA PRO A 133 -6.02 7.80 19.81
C PRO A 133 -5.28 8.34 21.03
N ASP A 134 -5.24 7.57 22.13
CA ASP A 134 -4.65 8.02 23.40
C ASP A 134 -3.16 8.34 23.30
N PHE A 135 -2.43 7.68 22.39
CA PHE A 135 -1.00 7.92 22.19
C PHE A 135 -0.63 8.23 20.72
N PHE A 136 -1.62 8.34 19.83
CA PHE A 136 -1.42 8.69 18.44
C PHE A 136 -0.67 10.02 18.27
N GLY A 137 -1.08 11.05 19.02
CA GLY A 137 -0.40 12.34 19.05
C GLY A 137 1.06 12.22 19.44
N GLN A 138 1.38 11.43 20.49
CA GLN A 138 2.76 11.21 20.94
C GLN A 138 3.60 10.52 19.85
N PHE A 139 3.04 9.52 19.17
CA PHE A 139 3.71 8.87 18.05
C PHE A 139 4.04 9.85 16.91
N LEU A 140 3.08 10.69 16.53
CA LEU A 140 3.30 11.70 15.49
C LEU A 140 4.34 12.76 15.91
N HIS A 141 4.36 13.17 17.17
CA HIS A 141 5.40 14.06 17.71
C HIS A 141 6.79 13.43 17.63
N THR A 142 6.91 12.14 17.94
CA THR A 142 8.17 11.40 17.81
C THR A 142 8.67 11.43 16.35
N ILE A 143 7.78 11.19 15.38
CA ILE A 143 8.11 11.27 13.94
C ILE A 143 8.54 12.69 13.55
N ARG A 144 7.85 13.72 14.05
CA ARG A 144 8.19 15.11 13.79
C ARG A 144 9.57 15.49 14.31
N ASN A 145 9.90 15.07 15.53
CA ASN A 145 11.23 15.33 16.09
C ASN A 145 12.32 14.68 15.23
N LEU A 146 12.15 13.44 14.84
CA LEU A 146 13.06 12.73 13.94
C LEU A 146 13.16 13.38 12.56
N TYR A 147 12.08 14.02 12.04
CA TYR A 147 12.15 14.77 10.80
C TYR A 147 13.07 15.97 10.89
N HIS A 148 13.04 16.71 12.00
CA HIS A 148 13.91 17.88 12.18
C HIS A 148 15.39 17.51 12.21
N SER A 149 15.74 16.36 12.76
CA SER A 149 17.11 15.84 12.84
C SER A 149 17.50 14.86 11.71
N ARG A 150 16.62 14.63 10.71
CA ARG A 150 16.74 13.55 9.71
C ARG A 150 18.05 13.49 8.90
N LEU A 151 18.78 14.61 8.81
CA LEU A 151 20.08 14.64 8.12
C LEU A 151 21.20 14.05 8.98
N HIS A 152 20.98 13.89 10.28
CA HIS A 152 22.01 13.54 11.26
C HIS A 152 21.91 12.12 11.82
N HIS A 153 20.93 11.30 11.36
CA HIS A 153 20.72 9.92 11.79
C HIS A 153 20.40 8.98 10.62
N CYS A 154 20.32 7.66 10.88
CA CYS A 154 20.09 6.64 9.86
C CYS A 154 18.69 6.68 9.23
N LEU A 155 17.63 7.11 9.95
CA LEU A 155 16.24 7.12 9.46
C LEU A 155 16.05 8.25 8.44
N LYS A 156 16.02 7.88 7.17
CA LYS A 156 15.97 8.82 6.04
C LYS A 156 14.56 9.21 5.63
N SER A 157 13.59 8.30 5.83
CA SER A 157 12.19 8.57 5.51
C SER A 157 11.25 7.81 6.42
N VAL A 158 10.12 8.42 6.72
CA VAL A 158 8.93 7.77 7.30
C VAL A 158 7.79 7.95 6.30
N ILE A 159 7.14 6.85 5.96
CA ILE A 159 6.01 6.80 5.02
C ILE A 159 4.78 6.37 5.81
N LEU A 160 3.81 7.27 5.95
CA LEU A 160 2.55 7.01 6.63
C LEU A 160 1.46 6.70 5.59
N VAL A 161 0.87 5.52 5.69
CA VAL A 161 -0.12 5.01 4.72
C VAL A 161 -1.47 4.88 5.41
N GLY A 162 -2.53 5.40 4.78
CA GLY A 162 -3.88 5.36 5.34
C GLY A 162 -4.99 5.54 4.30
N VAL A 163 -6.26 5.44 4.75
CA VAL A 163 -7.44 5.59 3.89
C VAL A 163 -8.04 6.98 3.90
N SER A 164 -7.79 7.75 4.94
CA SER A 164 -8.28 9.13 5.09
C SER A 164 -7.16 10.10 5.42
N ASN A 165 -7.37 11.35 5.07
CA ASN A 165 -6.41 12.40 5.40
C ASN A 165 -6.41 12.65 6.92
N ILE A 166 -5.32 12.30 7.60
CA ILE A 166 -5.16 12.48 9.06
C ILE A 166 -5.16 13.97 9.45
N VAL A 167 -4.94 14.88 8.51
CA VAL A 167 -4.98 16.34 8.78
C VAL A 167 -6.28 16.77 9.47
N GLY A 168 -7.41 16.06 9.24
CA GLY A 168 -8.68 16.29 9.92
C GLY A 168 -8.85 15.59 11.27
N ILE A 169 -7.94 14.67 11.63
CA ILE A 169 -8.05 13.90 12.89
C ILE A 169 -7.23 14.56 14.01
N VAL A 170 -6.23 15.35 13.63
CA VAL A 170 -5.38 16.09 14.60
C VAL A 170 -5.75 17.56 14.52
N GLU A 171 -6.68 17.98 15.37
CA GLU A 171 -7.15 19.38 15.49
C GLU A 171 -6.10 20.39 15.97
N ASP A 172 -4.83 20.05 16.05
CA ASP A 172 -3.84 20.91 16.66
C ASP A 172 -2.71 21.33 15.72
N HIS A 173 -2.21 22.54 15.94
CA HIS A 173 -1.03 23.16 15.29
C HIS A 173 0.26 22.32 15.38
N ALA A 174 0.20 21.15 16.00
CA ALA A 174 1.25 20.18 16.21
C ALA A 174 1.27 19.02 15.18
N SER A 175 0.40 19.06 14.15
CA SER A 175 0.37 17.98 13.15
C SER A 175 1.73 17.86 12.45
N PRO A 176 2.40 16.68 12.48
CA PRO A 176 3.63 16.46 11.73
C PRO A 176 3.42 16.57 10.22
N PHE A 177 2.15 16.56 9.76
CA PHE A 177 1.77 16.62 8.34
C PHE A 177 2.00 17.99 7.69
N ASN A 178 2.24 19.05 8.47
CA ASN A 178 2.69 20.33 7.93
C ASN A 178 4.10 20.25 7.30
N ILE A 179 4.81 19.16 7.54
CA ILE A 179 6.18 18.92 7.04
C ILE A 179 6.28 17.69 6.14
N ALA A 180 5.21 16.89 6.03
CA ALA A 180 5.18 15.71 5.18
C ALA A 180 4.62 16.06 3.80
N ASP A 181 5.32 15.64 2.76
CA ASP A 181 4.80 15.68 1.40
C ASP A 181 3.68 14.63 1.24
N ASN A 182 2.79 14.82 0.28
CA ASN A 182 1.77 13.85 -0.06
C ASN A 182 2.09 13.17 -1.39
N LEU A 183 2.03 11.84 -1.42
CA LEU A 183 2.11 11.06 -2.65
C LEU A 183 0.74 10.44 -2.91
N GLU A 184 0.12 10.86 -4.00
CA GLU A 184 -1.17 10.31 -4.42
C GLU A 184 -0.98 9.00 -5.19
N ILE A 185 -1.82 8.01 -4.87
CA ILE A 185 -1.94 6.78 -5.65
C ILE A 185 -3.25 6.85 -6.44
N PRO A 186 -3.19 7.24 -7.72
CA PRO A 186 -4.38 7.29 -8.56
C PRO A 186 -4.89 5.88 -8.88
N TYR A 187 -6.13 5.79 -9.33
CA TYR A 187 -6.64 4.58 -9.96
C TYR A 187 -5.80 4.23 -11.19
N PHE A 188 -5.97 3.05 -11.74
CA PHE A 188 -5.34 2.69 -13.00
C PHE A 188 -5.76 3.66 -14.10
N THR A 189 -4.88 3.87 -15.05
CA THR A 189 -5.28 4.39 -16.35
C THR A 189 -6.01 3.29 -17.12
N GLN A 190 -6.76 3.65 -18.16
CA GLN A 190 -7.35 2.67 -19.06
C GLN A 190 -6.27 1.73 -19.63
N GLN A 191 -5.11 2.27 -19.98
CA GLN A 191 -4.00 1.48 -20.51
C GLN A 191 -3.46 0.48 -19.47
N GLU A 192 -3.33 0.86 -18.21
CA GLU A 192 -2.92 -0.05 -17.11
C GLU A 192 -3.96 -1.16 -16.91
N THR A 193 -5.26 -0.84 -17.01
CA THR A 193 -6.33 -1.86 -16.95
C THR A 193 -6.21 -2.85 -18.10
N LEU A 194 -6.00 -2.38 -19.33
CA LEU A 194 -5.80 -3.24 -20.51
C LEU A 194 -4.53 -4.07 -20.39
N GLU A 195 -3.43 -3.49 -19.88
CA GLU A 195 -2.18 -4.21 -19.60
C GLU A 195 -2.38 -5.33 -18.60
N LEU A 196 -3.13 -5.07 -17.51
CA LEU A 196 -3.41 -6.07 -16.48
C LEU A 196 -4.17 -7.26 -17.05
N ILE A 197 -5.21 -7.01 -17.86
CA ILE A 197 -5.97 -8.05 -18.56
C ILE A 197 -5.07 -8.78 -19.56
N GLY A 198 -4.26 -8.05 -20.32
CA GLY A 198 -3.33 -8.61 -21.29
C GLY A 198 -2.26 -9.53 -20.69
N GLN A 199 -1.92 -9.39 -19.40
CA GLN A 199 -1.05 -10.35 -18.71
C GLN A 199 -1.70 -11.75 -18.64
N HIS A 200 -3.02 -11.80 -18.36
CA HIS A 200 -3.78 -13.04 -18.38
C HIS A 200 -3.85 -13.64 -19.77
N GLU A 201 -4.21 -12.83 -20.77
CA GLU A 201 -4.32 -13.29 -22.17
C GLU A 201 -3.02 -13.91 -22.68
N LYS A 202 -1.88 -13.26 -22.40
CA LYS A 202 -0.54 -13.76 -22.78
C LYS A 202 -0.16 -15.06 -22.08
N GLU A 203 -0.56 -15.23 -20.81
CA GLU A 203 -0.15 -16.37 -20.02
C GLU A 203 -1.03 -17.60 -20.23
N THR A 204 -2.32 -17.39 -20.51
CA THR A 204 -3.32 -18.46 -20.59
C THR A 204 -3.77 -18.77 -22.03
N GLY A 205 -3.69 -17.80 -22.92
CA GLY A 205 -4.28 -17.84 -24.26
C GLY A 205 -5.79 -17.58 -24.27
N GLN A 206 -6.44 -17.38 -23.13
CA GLN A 206 -7.85 -17.00 -23.06
C GLN A 206 -7.97 -15.49 -23.31
N LEU A 207 -8.73 -15.11 -24.32
CA LEU A 207 -8.91 -13.72 -24.75
C LEU A 207 -10.14 -13.09 -24.11
N PHE A 208 -10.14 -11.77 -24.03
CA PHE A 208 -11.32 -10.95 -23.72
C PHE A 208 -11.68 -10.17 -24.99
N GLU A 209 -12.95 -10.18 -25.40
CA GLU A 209 -13.41 -9.26 -26.45
C GLU A 209 -13.06 -7.81 -26.09
N GLU A 210 -12.70 -6.99 -27.09
CA GLU A 210 -12.36 -5.58 -26.87
C GLU A 210 -13.49 -4.79 -26.19
N SER A 211 -14.75 -5.12 -26.54
CA SER A 211 -15.96 -4.59 -25.91
C SER A 211 -15.99 -4.87 -24.41
N VAL A 212 -15.58 -6.08 -23.98
CA VAL A 212 -15.54 -6.49 -22.57
C VAL A 212 -14.44 -5.72 -21.82
N LYS A 213 -13.26 -5.59 -22.40
CA LYS A 213 -12.15 -4.80 -21.82
C LYS A 213 -12.55 -3.34 -21.60
N ALA A 214 -13.21 -2.74 -22.59
CA ALA A 214 -13.72 -1.37 -22.50
C ALA A 214 -14.76 -1.23 -21.38
N LYS A 215 -15.68 -2.20 -21.27
CA LYS A 215 -16.71 -2.21 -20.24
C LYS A 215 -16.16 -2.42 -18.83
N ILE A 216 -15.16 -3.28 -18.65
CA ILE A 216 -14.46 -3.42 -17.36
C ILE A 216 -13.87 -2.07 -16.94
N SER A 217 -13.16 -1.39 -17.83
CA SER A 217 -12.58 -0.06 -17.57
C SER A 217 -13.65 0.96 -17.17
N GLU A 218 -14.78 0.99 -17.90
CA GLU A 218 -15.90 1.91 -17.65
C GLU A 218 -16.56 1.66 -16.29
N ILE A 219 -17.03 0.41 -16.03
CA ILE A 219 -17.84 0.07 -14.87
C ILE A 219 -17.04 0.14 -13.55
N THR A 220 -15.74 -0.13 -13.62
CA THR A 220 -14.85 -0.09 -12.45
C THR A 220 -14.23 1.29 -12.23
N ALA A 221 -14.43 2.23 -13.16
CA ALA A 221 -13.67 3.49 -13.21
C ALA A 221 -12.15 3.27 -13.06
N ASN A 222 -11.67 2.12 -13.51
CA ASN A 222 -10.27 1.67 -13.39
C ASN A 222 -9.76 1.55 -11.93
N GLN A 223 -10.65 1.43 -10.94
CA GLN A 223 -10.22 1.15 -9.56
C GLN A 223 -9.56 -0.23 -9.49
N PRO A 224 -8.31 -0.35 -9.03
CA PRO A 224 -7.52 -1.58 -9.11
C PRO A 224 -8.21 -2.81 -8.50
N GLY A 225 -8.80 -2.67 -7.32
CA GLY A 225 -9.52 -3.78 -6.66
C GLY A 225 -10.75 -4.22 -7.42
N LEU A 226 -11.51 -3.26 -8.01
CA LEU A 226 -12.70 -3.56 -8.80
C LEU A 226 -12.32 -4.22 -10.13
N VAL A 227 -11.28 -3.74 -10.81
CA VAL A 227 -10.77 -4.34 -12.06
C VAL A 227 -10.37 -5.80 -11.82
N ASN A 228 -9.56 -6.06 -10.78
CA ASN A 228 -9.16 -7.42 -10.43
C ASN A 228 -10.36 -8.31 -10.09
N GLY A 229 -11.28 -7.82 -9.24
CA GLY A 229 -12.46 -8.58 -8.82
C GLY A 229 -13.37 -8.94 -9.98
N PHE A 230 -13.61 -7.99 -10.90
CA PHE A 230 -14.45 -8.23 -12.07
C PHE A 230 -13.81 -9.22 -13.04
N ALA A 231 -12.53 -9.02 -13.38
CA ALA A 231 -11.79 -9.92 -14.27
C ALA A 231 -11.69 -11.34 -13.68
N TYR A 232 -11.43 -11.46 -12.37
CA TYR A 232 -11.44 -12.75 -11.67
C TYR A 232 -12.78 -13.47 -11.83
N GLN A 233 -13.89 -12.76 -11.60
CA GLN A 233 -15.22 -13.36 -11.68
C GLN A 233 -15.60 -13.80 -13.10
N LEU A 234 -15.22 -13.01 -14.12
CA LEU A 234 -15.41 -13.38 -15.51
C LEU A 234 -14.68 -14.68 -15.86
N ILE A 235 -13.40 -14.78 -15.49
CA ILE A 235 -12.60 -16.00 -15.74
C ILE A 235 -13.22 -17.19 -15.04
N LYS A 236 -13.59 -17.05 -13.75
CA LYS A 236 -14.21 -18.11 -12.97
C LYS A 236 -15.48 -18.67 -13.63
N ASN A 237 -16.27 -17.81 -14.26
CA ASN A 237 -17.49 -18.21 -14.95
C ASN A 237 -17.25 -18.75 -16.37
N CYS A 238 -16.05 -18.54 -16.93
CA CYS A 238 -15.70 -18.86 -18.31
C CYS A 238 -14.44 -19.73 -18.44
N GLU A 239 -14.08 -20.52 -17.41
CA GLU A 239 -12.81 -21.28 -17.36
C GLU A 239 -12.55 -22.16 -18.60
N ALA A 240 -13.59 -22.69 -19.21
CA ALA A 240 -13.47 -23.60 -20.36
C ALA A 240 -13.53 -22.87 -21.73
N LYS A 241 -13.69 -21.55 -21.75
CA LYS A 241 -13.83 -20.79 -22.99
C LYS A 241 -12.49 -20.24 -23.47
N PRO A 242 -12.21 -20.26 -24.77
CA PRO A 242 -11.03 -19.61 -25.33
C PRO A 242 -11.15 -18.07 -25.35
N GLU A 243 -12.37 -17.56 -25.35
CA GLU A 243 -12.66 -16.13 -25.38
C GLU A 243 -13.85 -15.80 -24.48
N ILE A 244 -13.74 -14.70 -23.74
CA ILE A 244 -14.78 -14.13 -22.89
C ILE A 244 -15.53 -13.08 -23.72
N SER A 245 -16.79 -13.38 -24.04
CA SER A 245 -17.63 -12.54 -24.89
C SER A 245 -18.41 -11.49 -24.10
N TYR A 246 -18.99 -10.55 -24.84
CA TYR A 246 -19.88 -9.54 -24.24
C TYR A 246 -21.10 -10.16 -23.55
N ASP A 247 -21.63 -11.28 -24.06
CA ASP A 247 -22.74 -12.01 -23.39
C ASP A 247 -22.30 -12.59 -22.04
N ASP A 248 -21.04 -12.98 -21.89
CA ASP A 248 -20.49 -13.44 -20.62
C ASP A 248 -20.31 -12.30 -19.63
N TYR A 249 -19.90 -11.13 -20.12
CA TYR A 249 -19.82 -9.91 -19.35
C TYR A 249 -21.20 -9.55 -18.74
N LEU A 250 -22.29 -9.55 -19.55
CA LEU A 250 -23.62 -9.21 -19.09
C LEU A 250 -24.13 -10.13 -17.96
N LYS A 251 -23.76 -11.42 -17.97
CA LYS A 251 -24.12 -12.38 -16.92
C LYS A 251 -23.46 -12.06 -15.57
N VAL A 252 -22.29 -11.43 -15.59
CA VAL A 252 -21.50 -11.10 -14.39
C VAL A 252 -21.79 -9.69 -13.89
N GLU A 253 -22.14 -8.77 -14.80
CA GLU A 253 -22.34 -7.35 -14.49
C GLU A 253 -23.38 -7.13 -13.37
N ASP A 254 -24.59 -7.68 -13.52
CA ASP A 254 -25.69 -7.50 -12.56
C ASP A 254 -25.31 -8.06 -11.16
N TRP A 255 -24.71 -9.24 -11.15
CA TRP A 255 -24.24 -9.84 -9.90
C TRP A 255 -23.14 -9.01 -9.23
N TYR A 256 -22.18 -8.53 -10.02
CA TYR A 256 -21.06 -7.77 -9.53
C TYR A 256 -21.50 -6.41 -8.96
N LEU A 257 -22.38 -5.71 -9.67
CA LEU A 257 -22.93 -4.43 -9.21
C LEU A 257 -23.66 -4.57 -7.88
N ARG A 258 -24.47 -5.61 -7.69
CA ARG A 258 -25.15 -5.88 -6.42
C ARG A 258 -24.17 -6.06 -5.27
N ILE A 259 -23.14 -6.90 -5.45
CA ILE A 259 -22.13 -7.15 -4.40
C ILE A 259 -21.32 -5.89 -4.07
N VAL A 260 -20.93 -5.12 -5.08
CA VAL A 260 -20.13 -3.90 -4.89
C VAL A 260 -20.95 -2.82 -4.20
N ILE A 261 -22.21 -2.65 -4.59
CA ILE A 261 -23.13 -1.69 -3.94
C ILE A 261 -23.34 -2.08 -2.49
N ASP A 262 -23.68 -3.34 -2.19
CA ASP A 262 -23.92 -3.81 -0.82
C ASP A 262 -22.69 -3.64 0.08
N LYS A 263 -21.49 -3.93 -0.42
CA LYS A 263 -20.24 -3.78 0.35
C LYS A 263 -19.80 -2.33 0.56
N ASN A 264 -20.12 -1.44 -0.36
CA ASN A 264 -19.74 -0.02 -0.26
C ASN A 264 -20.76 0.84 0.48
N VAL A 265 -22.02 0.39 0.56
CA VAL A 265 -23.08 1.07 1.32
C VAL A 265 -23.09 0.63 2.79
N SER A 266 -22.52 -0.54 3.11
CA SER A 266 -22.49 -1.12 4.47
C SER A 266 -21.24 -0.74 5.29
N ASN A 267 -20.35 0.10 4.77
CA ASN A 267 -19.17 0.65 5.42
C ASN A 267 -19.19 2.19 5.37
#